data_f831678b3edc70b4fc1e12527d634b73
#
_entry.id   f831678b3edc70b4fc1e12527d634b73
#
_cell.length_a   1.000
_cell.length_b   1.000
_cell.length_c   1.000
_cell.angle_alpha   90.00
_cell.angle_beta   90.00
_cell.angle_gamma   90.00
#
_symmetry.space_group_name_H-M   'P 1'
#
loop_
_entity.id
_entity.type
_entity.pdbx_description
1 polymer ?
#
loop_
_entity_poly.entity_id
_entity_poly.type
_entity_poly.pdbx_seq_one_letter_code
_entity_poly.pdbx_strand_id
1 'polypeptide(L)'
;MKSIQKIKQLYWFAVMFQFLMSLSILLMPMAVQMGQQDRKMTVLIGLVFWISAIAGYVMIAMANSERKWFINRKVDGNVKMNCRPGIAEFFTNVPATVADVIMIMSFLMFVIIGFTEWKYEYISYILLFLLVFSLHMHCMFNGRIYKATKFKRTRRESSYE
;
A
#
# COMPACT_ATOMS: atom_id res chain seq x y z
N MET A 1 -8.50 13.43 -20.06
CA MET A 1 -9.27 12.39 -19.33
C MET A 1 -8.59 11.02 -19.30
N LYS A 2 -8.14 10.44 -20.42
CA LYS A 2 -7.52 9.07 -20.45
C LYS A 2 -6.34 8.87 -19.48
N SER A 3 -5.48 9.86 -19.23
CA SER A 3 -4.30 9.67 -18.35
C SER A 3 -4.64 9.58 -16.86
N ILE A 4 -5.66 10.30 -16.36
CA ILE A 4 -6.10 10.23 -14.96
C ILE A 4 -6.76 8.87 -14.69
N GLN A 5 -7.54 8.37 -15.63
CA GLN A 5 -8.17 7.06 -15.53
C GLN A 5 -7.13 5.95 -15.48
N LYS A 6 -6.09 6.01 -16.33
CA LYS A 6 -4.95 5.08 -16.31
C LYS A 6 -4.23 5.09 -14.95
N ILE A 7 -3.96 6.28 -14.39
CA ILE A 7 -3.33 6.41 -13.08
C ILE A 7 -4.19 5.76 -11.99
N LYS A 8 -5.51 6.00 -11.99
CA LYS A 8 -6.42 5.38 -11.03
C LYS A 8 -6.45 3.86 -11.16
N GLN A 9 -6.46 3.32 -12.38
CA GLN A 9 -6.41 1.88 -12.62
C GLN A 9 -5.11 1.26 -12.11
N LEU A 10 -3.96 1.88 -12.38
CA LEU A 10 -2.67 1.41 -11.89
C LEU A 10 -2.61 1.37 -10.36
N TYR A 11 -3.13 2.40 -9.68
CA TYR A 11 -3.23 2.38 -8.21
C TYR A 11 -4.16 1.29 -7.71
N TRP A 12 -5.29 1.07 -8.37
CA TRP A 12 -6.23 0.03 -8.00
C TRP A 12 -5.60 -1.36 -8.12
N PHE A 13 -4.90 -1.64 -9.23
CA PHE A 13 -4.14 -2.88 -9.38
C PHE A 13 -3.04 -3.00 -8.33
N ALA A 14 -2.33 -1.91 -8.03
CA ALA A 14 -1.32 -1.92 -6.97
C ALA A 14 -1.93 -2.32 -5.61
N VAL A 15 -3.09 -1.74 -5.23
CA VAL A 15 -3.81 -2.12 -3.99
C VAL A 15 -4.16 -3.60 -3.99
N MET A 16 -4.71 -4.12 -5.09
CA MET A 16 -5.07 -5.54 -5.18
C MET A 16 -3.85 -6.45 -5.00
N PHE A 17 -2.73 -6.16 -5.65
CA PHE A 17 -1.51 -6.96 -5.52
C PHE A 17 -0.91 -6.86 -4.11
N GLN A 18 -0.91 -5.69 -3.49
CA GLN A 18 -0.46 -5.53 -2.11
C GLN A 18 -1.36 -6.26 -1.11
N PHE A 19 -2.67 -6.27 -1.36
CA PHE A 19 -3.60 -7.07 -0.57
C PHE A 19 -3.33 -8.57 -0.72
N LEU A 20 -3.15 -9.08 -1.94
CA LEU A 20 -2.82 -10.49 -2.18
C LEU A 20 -1.50 -10.91 -1.52
N MET A 21 -0.48 -10.05 -1.60
CA MET A 21 0.79 -10.27 -0.91
C MET A 21 0.59 -10.36 0.61
N SER A 22 -0.14 -9.43 1.19
CA SER A 22 -0.41 -9.41 2.63
C SER A 22 -1.29 -10.60 3.06
N LEU A 23 -2.27 -10.99 2.23
CA LEU A 23 -3.11 -12.16 2.46
C LEU A 23 -2.29 -13.45 2.49
N SER A 24 -1.22 -13.54 1.69
CA SER A 24 -0.32 -14.70 1.72
C SER A 24 0.36 -14.87 3.09
N ILE A 25 0.61 -13.77 3.82
CA ILE A 25 1.12 -13.82 5.20
C ILE A 25 0.07 -14.43 6.14
N LEU A 26 -1.20 -14.05 5.98
CA LEU A 26 -2.29 -14.59 6.78
C LEU A 26 -2.48 -16.10 6.55
N LEU A 27 -2.19 -16.58 5.33
CA LEU A 27 -2.28 -18.00 4.98
C LEU A 27 -1.03 -18.83 5.38
N MET A 28 0.03 -18.17 5.89
CA MET A 28 1.28 -18.83 6.25
C MET A 28 1.12 -19.99 7.25
N PRO A 29 0.33 -19.87 8.35
CA PRO A 29 0.12 -20.98 9.28
C PRO A 29 -0.48 -22.20 8.60
N MET A 30 -1.48 -21.99 7.73
CA MET A 30 -2.09 -23.05 6.95
C MET A 30 -1.08 -23.68 5.99
N ALA A 31 -0.24 -22.88 5.35
CA ALA A 31 0.80 -23.35 4.46
C ALA A 31 1.83 -24.23 5.17
N VAL A 32 2.21 -23.86 6.39
CA VAL A 32 3.15 -24.64 7.21
C VAL A 32 2.53 -25.97 7.62
N GLN A 33 1.27 -25.99 8.08
CA GLN A 33 0.57 -27.21 8.46
C GLN A 33 0.36 -28.14 7.25
N MET A 34 -0.08 -27.60 6.10
CA MET A 34 -0.26 -28.37 4.88
C MET A 34 1.06 -28.80 4.24
N GLY A 35 2.12 -28.03 4.41
CA GLY A 35 3.46 -28.34 3.89
C GLY A 35 4.10 -29.58 4.49
N GLN A 36 3.62 -30.01 5.65
CA GLN A 36 3.98 -31.31 6.24
C GLN A 36 3.34 -32.47 5.47
N GLN A 37 2.18 -32.25 4.83
CA GLN A 37 1.44 -33.22 4.05
C GLN A 37 1.61 -33.02 2.53
N ASP A 38 1.63 -31.76 2.05
CA ASP A 38 1.77 -31.42 0.64
C ASP A 38 2.65 -30.16 0.44
N ARG A 39 3.92 -30.40 0.08
CA ARG A 39 4.91 -29.35 -0.22
C ARG A 39 4.45 -28.41 -1.36
N LYS A 40 3.58 -28.86 -2.26
CA LYS A 40 3.11 -28.07 -3.41
C LYS A 40 2.32 -26.85 -2.97
N MET A 41 1.48 -26.98 -1.93
CA MET A 41 0.70 -25.83 -1.41
C MET A 41 1.58 -24.75 -0.80
N THR A 42 2.61 -25.11 -0.05
CA THR A 42 3.57 -24.16 0.51
C THR A 42 4.30 -23.39 -0.60
N VAL A 43 4.74 -24.09 -1.63
CA VAL A 43 5.40 -23.48 -2.80
C VAL A 43 4.43 -22.54 -3.53
N LEU A 44 3.17 -22.94 -3.71
CA LEU A 44 2.16 -22.11 -4.39
C LEU A 44 1.91 -20.79 -3.63
N ILE A 45 1.73 -20.84 -2.30
CA ILE A 45 1.53 -19.64 -1.46
C ILE A 45 2.77 -18.74 -1.52
N GLY A 46 3.97 -19.31 -1.47
CA GLY A 46 5.22 -18.57 -1.63
C GLY A 46 5.34 -17.89 -3.00
N LEU A 47 4.95 -18.57 -4.07
CA LEU A 47 4.93 -17.99 -5.42
C LEU A 47 3.92 -16.84 -5.52
N VAL A 48 2.70 -17.01 -4.99
CA VAL A 48 1.69 -15.95 -4.95
C VAL A 48 2.21 -14.73 -4.19
N PHE A 49 2.88 -14.93 -3.05
CA PHE A 49 3.51 -13.85 -2.28
C PHE A 49 4.51 -13.06 -3.15
N TRP A 50 5.50 -13.72 -3.74
CA TRP A 50 6.55 -13.07 -4.51
C TRP A 50 6.04 -12.41 -5.79
N ILE A 51 5.18 -13.08 -6.54
CA ILE A 51 4.58 -12.52 -7.77
C ILE A 51 3.77 -11.28 -7.43
N SER A 52 2.95 -11.35 -6.37
CA SER A 52 2.11 -10.22 -5.94
C SER A 52 2.96 -9.05 -5.41
N ALA A 53 4.05 -9.33 -4.68
CA ALA A 53 4.98 -8.31 -4.20
C ALA A 53 5.61 -7.56 -5.39
N ILE A 54 6.21 -8.28 -6.33
CA ILE A 54 6.88 -7.69 -7.51
C ILE A 54 5.86 -6.91 -8.35
N ALA A 55 4.72 -7.52 -8.69
CA ALA A 55 3.68 -6.87 -9.49
C ALA A 55 3.14 -5.60 -8.80
N GLY A 56 2.89 -5.65 -7.49
CA GLY A 56 2.44 -4.51 -6.71
C GLY A 56 3.41 -3.34 -6.74
N TYR A 57 4.69 -3.59 -6.51
CA TYR A 57 5.73 -2.54 -6.59
C TYR A 57 5.91 -1.99 -7.99
N VAL A 58 5.86 -2.81 -9.02
CA VAL A 58 5.90 -2.36 -10.43
C VAL A 58 4.71 -1.45 -10.74
N MET A 59 3.50 -1.84 -10.32
CA MET A 59 2.30 -1.01 -10.53
C MET A 59 2.38 0.34 -9.80
N ILE A 60 2.91 0.37 -8.57
CA ILE A 60 3.16 1.63 -7.83
C ILE A 60 4.18 2.50 -8.57
N ALA A 61 5.28 1.93 -9.04
CA ALA A 61 6.31 2.66 -9.77
C ALA A 61 5.75 3.26 -11.08
N MET A 62 4.97 2.48 -11.83
CA MET A 62 4.29 2.93 -13.05
C MET A 62 3.28 4.04 -12.75
N ALA A 63 2.45 3.88 -11.70
CA ALA A 63 1.47 4.89 -11.31
C ALA A 63 2.15 6.21 -10.90
N ASN A 64 3.24 6.13 -10.15
CA ASN A 64 4.03 7.30 -9.74
C ASN A 64 4.70 7.99 -10.95
N SER A 65 5.23 7.22 -11.90
CA SER A 65 5.81 7.75 -13.14
C SER A 65 4.77 8.48 -13.98
N GLU A 66 3.60 7.87 -14.21
CA GLU A 66 2.50 8.49 -14.95
C GLU A 66 1.98 9.77 -14.26
N ARG A 67 1.89 9.77 -12.92
CA ARG A 67 1.53 10.95 -12.15
C ARG A 67 2.56 12.07 -12.30
N LYS A 68 3.84 11.75 -12.19
CA LYS A 68 4.94 12.71 -12.36
C LYS A 68 4.86 13.35 -13.74
N TRP A 69 4.69 12.53 -14.77
CA TRP A 69 4.56 13.02 -16.15
C TRP A 69 3.33 13.91 -16.31
N PHE A 70 2.18 13.53 -15.75
CA PHE A 70 0.94 14.31 -15.82
C PHE A 70 1.06 15.67 -15.12
N ILE A 71 1.72 15.71 -13.96
CA ILE A 71 1.96 16.96 -13.21
C ILE A 71 2.93 17.86 -13.97
N ASN A 72 4.06 17.33 -14.44
CA ASN A 72 5.07 18.11 -15.15
C ASN A 72 4.54 18.70 -16.46
N ARG A 73 3.61 18.05 -17.13
CA ARG A 73 2.99 18.53 -18.37
C ARG A 73 1.93 19.61 -18.15
N LYS A 74 1.32 19.68 -16.96
CA LYS A 74 0.25 20.65 -16.65
C LYS A 74 0.72 21.84 -15.81
N VAL A 75 1.87 21.73 -15.20
CA VAL A 75 2.49 22.79 -14.41
C VAL A 75 3.73 23.21 -15.16
N ASP A 76 3.75 24.45 -15.64
CA ASP A 76 4.95 25.00 -16.28
C ASP A 76 6.22 24.61 -15.52
N GLY A 77 7.14 24.01 -16.26
CA GLY A 77 8.31 23.21 -15.96
C GLY A 77 9.21 23.45 -14.75
N ASN A 78 8.85 24.32 -13.80
CA ASN A 78 9.74 24.75 -12.71
C ASN A 78 9.52 24.09 -11.34
N VAL A 79 8.52 23.20 -11.20
CA VAL A 79 8.32 22.51 -9.92
C VAL A 79 9.04 21.17 -9.92
N LYS A 80 10.29 21.16 -9.45
CA LYS A 80 11.00 19.93 -9.06
C LYS A 80 10.25 19.29 -7.89
N MET A 81 9.22 18.52 -8.19
CA MET A 81 8.54 17.72 -7.19
C MET A 81 9.35 16.47 -6.89
N ASN A 82 9.84 16.38 -5.65
CA ASN A 82 10.40 15.13 -5.15
C ASN A 82 9.23 14.14 -4.98
N CYS A 83 9.11 13.19 -5.92
CA CYS A 83 7.95 12.31 -6.06
C CYS A 83 8.06 11.03 -5.23
N ARG A 84 9.04 10.91 -4.35
CA ARG A 84 9.16 9.74 -3.48
C ARG A 84 8.24 9.92 -2.28
N PRO A 85 7.34 8.96 -2.00
CA PRO A 85 6.60 8.96 -0.76
C PRO A 85 7.60 8.91 0.40
N GLY A 86 7.52 9.88 1.31
CA GLY A 86 8.34 9.89 2.52
C GLY A 86 7.72 8.96 3.55
N ILE A 87 8.47 7.96 4.03
CA ILE A 87 8.04 7.08 5.12
C ILE A 87 7.74 7.89 6.39
N ALA A 88 8.38 9.06 6.56
CA ALA A 88 8.23 9.92 7.73
C ALA A 88 7.03 10.90 7.67
N GLU A 89 6.25 10.91 6.60
CA GLU A 89 5.10 11.83 6.50
C GLU A 89 3.81 11.12 6.92
N PHE A 90 3.46 11.13 8.20
CA PHE A 90 2.21 10.59 8.75
C PHE A 90 1.04 11.57 8.64
N PHE A 91 -0.18 11.05 8.62
CA PHE A 91 -1.44 11.82 8.70
C PHE A 91 -1.59 12.92 7.63
N THR A 92 -1.17 12.65 6.41
CA THR A 92 -1.12 13.65 5.34
C THR A 92 -2.43 13.84 4.59
N ASN A 93 -3.27 12.81 4.56
CA ASN A 93 -4.59 12.80 3.92
C ASN A 93 -5.43 11.66 4.52
N VAL A 94 -6.75 11.67 4.31
CA VAL A 94 -7.66 10.70 4.93
C VAL A 94 -7.25 9.24 4.70
N PRO A 95 -6.97 8.76 3.46
CA PRO A 95 -6.53 7.37 3.27
C PRO A 95 -5.21 7.04 3.96
N ALA A 96 -4.24 7.97 3.97
CA ALA A 96 -2.98 7.78 4.67
C ALA A 96 -3.20 7.75 6.18
N THR A 97 -4.04 8.66 6.73
CA THR A 97 -4.37 8.69 8.16
C THR A 97 -5.00 7.37 8.62
N VAL A 98 -5.94 6.81 7.84
CA VAL A 98 -6.56 5.51 8.16
C VAL A 98 -5.48 4.41 8.17
N ALA A 99 -4.62 4.38 7.16
CA ALA A 99 -3.52 3.43 7.08
C ALA A 99 -2.55 3.58 8.27
N ASP A 100 -2.21 4.82 8.64
CA ASP A 100 -1.31 5.12 9.77
C ASP A 100 -1.90 4.65 11.11
N VAL A 101 -3.18 4.90 11.34
CA VAL A 101 -3.87 4.46 12.56
C VAL A 101 -3.89 2.93 12.64
N ILE A 102 -4.27 2.24 11.55
CA ILE A 102 -4.28 0.77 11.51
C ILE A 102 -2.86 0.22 11.74
N MET A 103 -1.85 0.81 11.12
CA MET A 103 -0.45 0.41 11.26
C MET A 103 0.03 0.52 12.71
N ILE A 104 -0.21 1.68 13.34
CA ILE A 104 0.21 1.94 14.72
C ILE A 104 -0.53 1.00 15.69
N MET A 105 -1.84 0.86 15.56
CA MET A 105 -2.63 -0.01 16.42
C MET A 105 -2.23 -1.48 16.27
N SER A 106 -2.03 -1.95 15.03
CA SER A 106 -1.57 -3.32 14.77
C SER A 106 -0.18 -3.58 15.34
N PHE A 107 0.73 -2.61 15.24
CA PHE A 107 2.07 -2.71 15.81
C PHE A 107 2.02 -2.78 17.34
N LEU A 108 1.27 -1.88 17.98
CA LEU A 108 1.13 -1.87 19.45
C LEU A 108 0.53 -3.19 19.97
N MET A 109 -0.53 -3.67 19.32
CA MET A 109 -1.15 -4.94 19.68
C MET A 109 -0.21 -6.13 19.48
N PHE A 110 0.58 -6.12 18.38
CA PHE A 110 1.57 -7.16 18.12
C PHE A 110 2.64 -7.18 19.22
N VAL A 111 3.12 -6.02 19.67
CA VAL A 111 4.07 -5.89 20.77
C VAL A 111 3.46 -6.38 22.09
N ILE A 112 2.23 -5.97 22.41
CA ILE A 112 1.54 -6.40 23.64
C ILE A 112 1.38 -7.93 23.68
N ILE A 113 0.97 -8.54 22.56
CA ILE A 113 0.82 -9.99 22.44
C ILE A 113 2.18 -10.71 22.60
N GLY A 114 3.26 -10.12 22.09
CA GLY A 114 4.61 -10.66 22.28
C GLY A 114 5.08 -10.68 23.74
N PHE A 115 4.57 -9.76 24.59
CA PHE A 115 4.87 -9.73 26.03
C PHE A 115 3.89 -10.52 26.90
N THR A 116 2.70 -10.80 26.37
CA THR A 116 1.68 -11.61 27.05
C THR A 116 1.72 -13.00 26.44
N GLU A 117 1.96 -14.04 27.17
CA GLU A 117 2.00 -15.43 26.67
C GLU A 117 0.66 -15.89 26.06
N TRP A 118 0.14 -15.12 25.09
CA TRP A 118 -1.11 -15.39 24.42
C TRP A 118 -0.97 -16.59 23.47
N LYS A 119 -1.81 -17.58 23.70
CA LYS A 119 -1.79 -18.87 22.99
C LYS A 119 -2.38 -18.81 21.57
N TYR A 120 -2.86 -17.65 21.11
CA TYR A 120 -3.57 -17.53 19.82
C TYR A 120 -2.62 -17.09 18.70
N GLU A 121 -1.89 -18.02 18.11
CA GLU A 121 -0.96 -17.76 16.99
C GLU A 121 -1.61 -17.01 15.82
N TYR A 122 -2.88 -17.33 15.50
CA TYR A 122 -3.61 -16.70 14.39
C TYR A 122 -3.78 -15.18 14.54
N ILE A 123 -3.90 -14.68 15.77
CA ILE A 123 -4.02 -13.25 16.02
C ILE A 123 -2.73 -12.53 15.60
N SER A 124 -1.57 -13.10 15.86
CA SER A 124 -0.29 -12.55 15.45
C SER A 124 -0.19 -12.43 13.92
N TYR A 125 -0.67 -13.42 13.17
CA TYR A 125 -0.70 -13.36 11.71
C TYR A 125 -1.70 -12.35 11.16
N ILE A 126 -2.86 -12.19 11.80
CA ILE A 126 -3.83 -11.14 11.44
C ILE A 126 -3.22 -9.75 11.67
N LEU A 127 -2.56 -9.53 12.79
CA LEU A 127 -1.90 -8.25 13.08
C LEU A 127 -0.75 -7.99 12.11
N LEU A 128 0.02 -9.00 11.76
CA LEU A 128 1.10 -8.88 10.78
C LEU A 128 0.55 -8.57 9.37
N PHE A 129 -0.55 -9.21 8.97
CA PHE A 129 -1.28 -8.87 7.75
C PHE A 129 -1.69 -7.39 7.74
N LEU A 130 -2.36 -6.93 8.80
CA LEU A 130 -2.82 -5.55 8.93
C LEU A 130 -1.65 -4.57 8.92
N LEU A 131 -0.55 -4.88 9.62
CA LEU A 131 0.65 -4.06 9.68
C LEU A 131 1.29 -3.91 8.28
N VAL A 132 1.51 -5.01 7.59
CA VAL A 132 2.16 -5.01 6.27
C VAL A 132 1.27 -4.33 5.23
N PHE A 133 -0.03 -4.63 5.22
CA PHE A 133 -0.97 -4.01 4.29
C PHE A 133 -1.10 -2.51 4.52
N SER A 134 -1.26 -2.08 5.77
CA SER A 134 -1.38 -0.65 6.10
C SER A 134 -0.09 0.12 5.82
N LEU A 135 1.10 -0.47 6.05
CA LEU A 135 2.38 0.12 5.66
C LEU A 135 2.45 0.39 4.15
N HIS A 136 1.99 -0.56 3.33
CA HIS A 136 1.95 -0.37 1.87
C HIS A 136 0.95 0.71 1.47
N MET A 137 -0.22 0.77 2.11
CA MET A 137 -1.20 1.83 1.88
C MET A 137 -0.66 3.19 2.31
N HIS A 138 0.05 3.27 3.46
CA HIS A 138 0.76 4.47 3.88
C HIS A 138 1.74 4.95 2.80
N CYS A 139 2.65 4.09 2.34
CA CYS A 139 3.63 4.44 1.29
C CYS A 139 2.95 4.90 -0.01
N MET A 140 1.80 4.33 -0.35
CA MET A 140 1.09 4.63 -1.59
C MET A 140 0.33 5.96 -1.52
N PHE A 141 -0.33 6.25 -0.40
CA PHE A 141 -1.17 7.45 -0.24
C PHE A 141 -0.45 8.64 0.38
N ASN A 142 0.73 8.42 0.97
CA ASN A 142 1.52 9.44 1.67
C ASN A 142 2.54 10.11 0.74
N GLY A 143 2.16 10.57 -0.42
CA GLY A 143 3.08 11.22 -1.33
C GLY A 143 2.73 12.69 -1.58
N ARG A 144 3.73 13.54 -1.73
CA ARG A 144 3.58 14.94 -2.19
C ARG A 144 2.79 15.03 -3.50
N ILE A 145 2.87 14.00 -4.32
CA ILE A 145 2.12 13.86 -5.57
C ILE A 145 0.61 13.80 -5.33
N TYR A 146 0.16 13.03 -4.31
CA TYR A 146 -1.25 12.92 -3.99
C TYR A 146 -1.82 14.26 -3.52
N LYS A 147 -1.09 14.99 -2.65
CA LYS A 147 -1.44 16.35 -2.22
C LYS A 147 -1.54 17.33 -3.39
N ALA A 148 -0.54 17.35 -4.27
CA ALA A 148 -0.52 18.26 -5.42
C ALA A 148 -1.66 18.02 -6.40
N THR A 149 -2.06 16.77 -6.65
CA THR A 149 -3.21 16.45 -7.51
C THR A 149 -4.54 16.88 -6.90
N LYS A 150 -4.69 16.80 -5.57
CA LYS A 150 -5.89 17.22 -4.85
C LYS A 150 -6.04 18.76 -4.83
N PHE A 151 -4.96 19.48 -4.54
CA PHE A 151 -4.96 20.96 -4.53
C PHE A 151 -5.33 21.57 -5.88
N LYS A 152 -4.89 20.98 -6.99
CA LYS A 152 -5.22 21.49 -8.34
C LYS A 152 -6.67 21.25 -8.73
N ARG A 153 -7.31 20.19 -8.24
CA ARG A 153 -8.73 19.96 -8.48
C ARG A 153 -9.58 21.07 -7.84
N THR A 154 -9.30 21.40 -6.58
CA THR A 154 -10.01 22.45 -5.83
C THR A 154 -9.84 23.83 -6.46
N ARG A 155 -8.62 24.18 -6.94
CA ARG A 155 -8.36 25.46 -7.55
C ARG A 155 -9.03 25.64 -8.92
N ARG A 156 -9.30 24.56 -9.66
CA ARG A 156 -10.03 24.61 -10.94
C ARG A 156 -11.54 24.75 -10.73
N GLU A 157 -12.08 24.13 -9.72
CA GLU A 157 -13.51 24.25 -9.38
C GLU A 157 -13.84 25.67 -8.93
N SER A 158 -12.94 26.35 -8.19
CA SER A 158 -13.12 27.75 -7.75
C SER A 158 -12.86 28.81 -8.85
N SER A 159 -12.32 28.46 -9.99
CA SER A 159 -12.10 29.41 -11.10
C SER A 159 -13.18 29.36 -12.18
N TYR A 160 -14.20 28.54 -11.99
CA TYR A 160 -15.40 28.45 -12.87
C TYR A 160 -16.70 28.88 -12.15
N GLU A 161 -16.62 29.34 -10.88
CA GLU A 161 -17.65 30.11 -10.17
C GLU A 161 -17.35 31.62 -10.25
#